data_d9a98c3fec227924d38f66260f6787cf
#
_entry.id   d9a98c3fec227924d38f66260f6787cf
#
_cell.length_a   1.000
_cell.length_b   1.000
_cell.length_c   1.000
_cell.angle_alpha   90.00
_cell.angle_beta   90.00
_cell.angle_gamma   90.00
#
_symmetry.space_group_name_H-M   'P 1'
#
loop_
_entity.id
_entity.type
_entity.pdbx_description
1 polymer ?
#
loop_
_entity_poly.entity_id
_entity_poly.type
_entity_poly.pdbx_seq_one_letter_code
_entity_poly.pdbx_strand_id
1 'polypeptide(L)'
;MTIKNALMEAKSSLKGYENEAVFILCEYLKKDKAWLFLNQDIKIDHEPYFELIKRFKSGEPFEYIFEKVDFWGLEFKIKKGILIPRYDSEILLFQILNLCKKNTFNGILEIGFGSGILSIVLAKELGLKITACDINPKALELALENAQLHKVDHLIDFKL
;
A
#
# COMPACT_ATOMS: atom_id res chain seq x y z
N MET A 1 28.19 -7.37 -1.05
CA MET A 1 28.13 -7.69 0.40
C MET A 1 27.28 -8.94 0.61
N THR A 2 27.51 -9.76 1.66
CA THR A 2 26.60 -10.88 1.94
C THR A 2 25.33 -10.40 2.65
N ILE A 3 24.24 -11.18 2.55
CA ILE A 3 22.97 -10.91 3.27
C ILE A 3 23.23 -10.71 4.77
N LYS A 4 24.02 -11.59 5.38
CA LYS A 4 24.40 -11.48 6.80
C LYS A 4 25.04 -10.14 7.14
N ASN A 5 26.05 -9.74 6.36
CA ASN A 5 26.77 -8.49 6.63
C ASN A 5 25.90 -7.27 6.38
N ALA A 6 25.08 -7.27 5.31
CA ALA A 6 24.14 -6.20 5.03
C ALA A 6 23.11 -6.01 6.16
N LEU A 7 22.56 -7.12 6.68
CA LEU A 7 21.65 -7.07 7.82
C LEU A 7 22.31 -6.58 9.11
N MET A 8 23.55 -7.02 9.40
CA MET A 8 24.28 -6.55 10.59
C MET A 8 24.49 -5.05 10.56
N GLU A 9 24.93 -4.52 9.43
CA GLU A 9 25.18 -3.08 9.25
C GLU A 9 23.87 -2.28 9.32
N ALA A 10 22.82 -2.71 8.62
CA ALA A 10 21.52 -2.06 8.65
C ALA A 10 20.90 -2.03 10.05
N LYS A 11 20.90 -3.15 10.77
CA LYS A 11 20.44 -3.23 12.16
C LYS A 11 21.21 -2.31 13.10
N SER A 12 22.54 -2.25 12.94
CA SER A 12 23.37 -1.32 13.72
C SER A 12 23.00 0.15 13.47
N SER A 13 22.60 0.49 12.24
CA SER A 13 22.20 1.86 11.87
C SER A 13 20.78 2.23 12.31
N LEU A 14 19.90 1.23 12.53
CA LEU A 14 18.49 1.38 12.89
C LEU A 14 18.23 0.93 14.33
N LYS A 15 19.01 1.42 15.30
CA LYS A 15 18.82 1.06 16.71
C LYS A 15 17.38 1.27 17.17
N GLY A 16 16.75 0.21 17.69
CA GLY A 16 15.34 0.19 18.09
C GLY A 16 14.37 -0.18 16.96
N TYR A 17 14.86 -0.35 15.74
CA TYR A 17 14.09 -0.72 14.54
C TYR A 17 14.78 -1.84 13.75
N GLU A 18 15.35 -2.82 14.45
CA GLU A 18 16.15 -3.89 13.85
C GLU A 18 15.31 -4.85 12.99
N ASN A 19 14.02 -4.99 13.33
CA ASN A 19 13.07 -5.81 12.55
C ASN A 19 12.75 -5.19 11.20
N GLU A 20 12.71 -3.88 11.14
CA GLU A 20 12.46 -3.10 9.93
C GLU A 20 13.58 -3.29 8.91
N ALA A 21 14.84 -3.40 9.36
CA ALA A 21 15.94 -3.74 8.48
C ALA A 21 15.73 -5.09 7.78
N VAL A 22 15.22 -6.09 8.50
CA VAL A 22 14.88 -7.40 7.93
C VAL A 22 13.72 -7.29 6.95
N PHE A 23 12.68 -6.56 7.32
CA PHE A 23 11.50 -6.34 6.47
C PHE A 23 11.88 -5.65 5.15
N ILE A 24 12.67 -4.57 5.22
CA ILE A 24 13.14 -3.86 4.03
C ILE A 24 13.95 -4.78 3.12
N LEU A 25 14.78 -5.65 3.68
CA LEU A 25 15.56 -6.59 2.87
C LEU A 25 14.67 -7.67 2.23
N CYS A 26 13.67 -8.17 2.95
CA CYS A 26 12.67 -9.08 2.40
C CYS A 26 11.96 -8.47 1.18
N GLU A 27 11.50 -7.23 1.32
CA GLU A 27 10.82 -6.50 0.25
C GLU A 27 11.76 -6.21 -0.93
N TYR A 28 12.99 -5.80 -0.66
CA TYR A 28 13.98 -5.53 -1.69
C TYR A 28 14.30 -6.79 -2.53
N LEU A 29 14.53 -7.91 -1.88
CA LEU A 29 14.88 -9.17 -2.55
C LEU A 29 13.66 -9.97 -3.03
N LYS A 30 12.43 -9.56 -2.66
CA LYS A 30 11.19 -10.33 -2.89
C LYS A 30 11.30 -11.75 -2.32
N LYS A 31 11.82 -11.87 -1.10
CA LYS A 31 12.03 -13.10 -0.36
C LYS A 31 11.51 -12.97 1.06
N ASP A 32 11.07 -14.09 1.66
CA ASP A 32 10.63 -14.12 3.04
C ASP A 32 11.81 -14.21 4.04
N LYS A 33 11.48 -14.06 5.32
CA LYS A 33 12.47 -14.12 6.40
C LYS A 33 13.16 -15.48 6.49
N ALA A 34 12.45 -16.58 6.21
CA ALA A 34 13.01 -17.93 6.27
C ALA A 34 14.07 -18.11 5.17
N TRP A 35 13.79 -17.62 3.98
CA TRP A 35 14.76 -17.65 2.89
C TRP A 35 16.01 -16.81 3.22
N LEU A 36 15.87 -15.63 3.80
CA LEU A 36 17.02 -14.81 4.21
C LEU A 36 17.89 -15.55 5.24
N PHE A 37 17.26 -16.24 6.19
CA PHE A 37 17.96 -16.98 7.23
C PHE A 37 18.78 -18.18 6.65
N LEU A 38 18.21 -18.88 5.67
CA LEU A 38 18.87 -20.03 5.03
C LEU A 38 19.96 -19.61 4.04
N ASN A 39 19.98 -18.38 3.56
CA ASN A 39 20.83 -17.91 2.47
C ASN A 39 21.77 -16.74 2.89
N GLN A 40 22.21 -16.73 4.13
CA GLN A 40 22.97 -15.62 4.72
C GLN A 40 24.30 -15.29 4.01
N ASP A 41 24.91 -16.28 3.36
CA ASP A 41 26.19 -16.14 2.70
C ASP A 41 26.09 -15.70 1.22
N ILE A 42 24.87 -15.60 0.70
CA ILE A 42 24.63 -15.10 -0.66
C ILE A 42 25.04 -13.62 -0.73
N LYS A 43 25.80 -13.31 -1.78
CA LYS A 43 26.16 -11.91 -2.11
C LYS A 43 25.00 -11.23 -2.83
N ILE A 44 24.68 -10.03 -2.40
CA ILE A 44 23.64 -9.17 -2.98
C ILE A 44 24.25 -7.83 -3.41
N ASP A 45 23.59 -7.17 -4.33
CA ASP A 45 23.77 -5.74 -4.53
C ASP A 45 23.16 -5.04 -3.31
N HIS A 46 23.99 -4.38 -2.53
CA HIS A 46 23.58 -3.81 -1.24
C HIS A 46 23.31 -2.31 -1.30
N GLU A 47 23.77 -1.63 -2.33
CA GLU A 47 23.61 -0.16 -2.46
C GLU A 47 22.12 0.24 -2.48
N PRO A 48 21.24 -0.38 -3.32
CA PRO A 48 19.83 -0.04 -3.29
C PRO A 48 19.15 -0.35 -1.94
N TYR A 49 19.57 -1.43 -1.28
CA TYR A 49 19.06 -1.76 0.05
C TYR A 49 19.38 -0.67 1.08
N PHE A 50 20.63 -0.16 1.09
CA PHE A 50 21.02 0.91 2.02
C PHE A 50 20.36 2.25 1.70
N GLU A 51 20.03 2.52 0.43
CA GLU A 51 19.21 3.70 0.10
C GLU A 51 17.79 3.58 0.68
N LEU A 52 17.16 2.38 0.66
CA LEU A 52 15.86 2.15 1.33
C LEU A 52 15.98 2.34 2.86
N ILE A 53 17.05 1.81 3.48
CA ILE A 53 17.33 2.01 4.91
C ILE A 53 17.46 3.50 5.24
N LYS A 54 18.15 4.26 4.42
CA LYS A 54 18.32 5.72 4.58
C LYS A 54 16.99 6.47 4.48
N ARG A 55 16.15 6.12 3.51
CA ARG A 55 14.79 6.67 3.36
C ARG A 55 13.96 6.39 4.62
N PHE A 56 13.93 5.16 5.09
CA PHE A 56 13.23 4.79 6.32
C PHE A 56 13.75 5.54 7.54
N LYS A 57 15.07 5.63 7.70
CA LYS A 57 15.72 6.37 8.78
C LYS A 57 15.39 7.87 8.78
N SER A 58 15.10 8.45 7.61
CA SER A 58 14.64 9.85 7.49
C SER A 58 13.17 10.04 7.86
N GLY A 59 12.46 8.98 8.28
CA GLY A 59 11.04 9.02 8.67
C GLY A 59 10.07 8.82 7.51
N GLU A 60 10.53 8.35 6.35
CA GLU A 60 9.64 8.04 5.23
C GLU A 60 8.88 6.73 5.53
N PRO A 61 7.53 6.71 5.46
CA PRO A 61 6.72 5.50 5.67
C PRO A 61 7.06 4.39 4.68
N PHE A 62 6.92 3.13 5.09
CA PHE A 62 7.13 1.97 4.22
C PHE A 62 6.28 2.00 2.97
N GLU A 63 5.04 2.44 3.08
CA GLU A 63 4.10 2.53 1.99
C GLU A 63 4.60 3.45 0.87
N TYR A 64 5.28 4.56 1.23
CA TYR A 64 5.89 5.44 0.24
C TYR A 64 7.23 4.92 -0.28
N ILE A 65 7.99 4.19 0.57
CA ILE A 65 9.26 3.58 0.16
C ILE A 65 9.02 2.49 -0.90
N PHE A 66 7.99 1.66 -0.71
CA PHE A 66 7.67 0.54 -1.58
C PHE A 66 6.52 0.82 -2.55
N GLU A 67 5.93 2.01 -2.47
CA GLU A 67 4.81 2.48 -3.31
C GLU A 67 3.61 1.52 -3.30
N LYS A 68 3.38 0.84 -2.17
CA LYS A 68 2.28 -0.11 -1.99
C LYS A 68 1.73 -0.09 -0.58
N VAL A 69 0.48 -0.50 -0.45
CA VAL A 69 -0.22 -0.68 0.82
C VAL A 69 -1.21 -1.84 0.70
N ASP A 70 -1.29 -2.65 1.73
CA ASP A 70 -2.33 -3.68 1.86
C ASP A 70 -3.56 -3.08 2.55
N PHE A 71 -4.73 -3.29 1.97
CA PHE A 71 -6.00 -2.84 2.51
C PHE A 71 -7.11 -3.81 2.10
N TRP A 72 -7.89 -4.27 3.05
CA TRP A 72 -8.98 -5.23 2.83
C TRP A 72 -8.53 -6.52 2.11
N GLY A 73 -7.31 -6.99 2.41
CA GLY A 73 -6.73 -8.16 1.75
C GLY A 73 -6.33 -7.98 0.29
N LEU A 74 -6.27 -6.74 -0.17
CA LEU A 74 -5.85 -6.36 -1.52
C LEU A 74 -4.62 -5.45 -1.45
N GLU A 75 -3.69 -5.61 -2.38
CA GLU A 75 -2.53 -4.71 -2.53
C GLU A 75 -2.91 -3.54 -3.44
N PHE A 76 -2.63 -2.32 -3.00
CA PHE A 76 -2.86 -1.08 -3.74
C PHE A 76 -1.56 -0.32 -3.94
N LYS A 77 -1.45 0.38 -5.05
CA LYS A 77 -0.40 1.38 -5.25
C LYS A 77 -0.67 2.59 -4.35
N ILE A 78 0.39 3.15 -3.81
CA ILE A 78 0.36 4.41 -3.06
C ILE A 78 1.53 5.30 -3.50
N LYS A 79 1.34 6.61 -3.53
CA LYS A 79 2.38 7.56 -3.92
C LYS A 79 2.48 8.70 -2.90
N LYS A 80 3.66 9.24 -2.75
CA LYS A 80 3.91 10.38 -1.85
C LYS A 80 3.00 11.56 -2.18
N GLY A 81 2.37 12.09 -1.14
CA GLY A 81 1.39 13.17 -1.25
C GLY A 81 -0.07 12.72 -1.33
N ILE A 82 -0.32 11.41 -1.34
CA ILE A 82 -1.66 10.82 -1.18
C ILE A 82 -1.73 10.16 0.19
N LEU A 83 -2.81 10.37 0.92
CA LEU A 83 -2.99 9.82 2.27
C LEU A 83 -2.85 8.29 2.25
N ILE A 84 -1.98 7.77 3.11
CA ILE A 84 -1.89 6.33 3.37
C ILE A 84 -3.16 5.91 4.11
N PRO A 85 -3.91 4.92 3.63
CA PRO A 85 -5.13 4.45 4.27
C PRO A 85 -4.91 4.09 5.73
N ARG A 86 -5.86 4.44 6.58
CA ARG A 86 -5.82 4.14 8.01
C ARG A 86 -6.76 2.96 8.33
N TYR A 87 -6.48 2.28 9.43
CA TYR A 87 -7.32 1.18 9.92
C TYR A 87 -8.80 1.60 10.10
N ASP A 88 -9.05 2.83 10.51
CA ASP A 88 -10.41 3.37 10.65
C ASP A 88 -11.20 3.34 9.33
N SER A 89 -10.51 3.41 8.19
CA SER A 89 -11.15 3.28 6.87
C SER A 89 -11.68 1.88 6.60
N GLU A 90 -11.08 0.83 7.16
CA GLU A 90 -11.62 -0.54 7.09
C GLU A 90 -12.90 -0.68 7.94
N ILE A 91 -12.93 -0.02 9.10
CA ILE A 91 -14.14 0.01 9.95
C ILE A 91 -15.29 0.70 9.20
N LEU A 92 -15.02 1.85 8.57
CA LEU A 92 -16.00 2.56 7.75
C LEU A 92 -16.51 1.67 6.61
N LEU A 93 -15.60 1.02 5.88
CA LEU A 93 -15.93 0.11 4.79
C LEU A 93 -16.84 -1.03 5.26
N PHE A 94 -16.50 -1.66 6.39
CA PHE A 94 -17.31 -2.73 6.98
C PHE A 94 -18.73 -2.25 7.30
N GLN A 95 -18.89 -1.04 7.83
CA GLN A 95 -20.22 -0.47 8.13
C GLN A 95 -21.01 -0.20 6.85
N ILE A 96 -20.38 0.35 5.80
CA ILE A 96 -21.04 0.58 4.50
C ILE A 96 -21.51 -0.74 3.89
N LEU A 97 -20.66 -1.76 3.87
CA LEU A 97 -21.01 -3.08 3.35
C LEU A 97 -22.21 -3.70 4.11
N ASN A 98 -22.25 -3.55 5.44
CA ASN A 98 -23.38 -4.02 6.24
C ASN A 98 -24.67 -3.23 5.98
N LEU A 99 -24.58 -1.94 5.73
CA LEU A 99 -25.74 -1.12 5.34
C LEU A 99 -26.27 -1.55 3.96
N CYS A 100 -25.37 -1.79 3.00
CA CYS A 100 -25.75 -2.23 1.65
C CYS A 100 -26.38 -3.63 1.62
N LYS A 101 -26.03 -4.52 2.56
CA LYS A 101 -26.71 -5.82 2.72
C LYS A 101 -28.16 -5.70 3.18
N LYS A 102 -28.49 -4.64 3.92
CA LYS A 102 -29.84 -4.44 4.53
C LYS A 102 -30.74 -3.54 3.69
N ASN A 103 -30.17 -2.74 2.80
CA ASN A 103 -30.86 -1.71 2.03
C ASN A 103 -30.41 -1.76 0.58
N THR A 104 -31.29 -1.38 -0.33
CA THR A 104 -30.96 -1.20 -1.74
C THR A 104 -30.60 0.25 -2.00
N PHE A 105 -29.42 0.48 -2.57
CA PHE A 105 -28.94 1.80 -2.98
C PHE A 105 -28.74 1.83 -4.51
N ASN A 106 -29.07 2.95 -5.13
CA ASN A 106 -28.91 3.14 -6.58
C ASN A 106 -27.47 3.53 -6.98
N GLY A 107 -26.64 3.90 -6.03
CA GLY A 107 -25.26 4.30 -6.21
C GLY A 107 -24.63 4.81 -4.91
N ILE A 108 -23.34 5.02 -4.93
CA ILE A 108 -22.54 5.54 -3.83
C ILE A 108 -21.78 6.76 -4.33
N LEU A 109 -21.69 7.79 -3.50
CA LEU A 109 -20.83 8.96 -3.71
C LEU A 109 -19.75 8.97 -2.64
N GLU A 110 -18.49 8.99 -3.07
CA GLU A 110 -17.32 9.24 -2.20
C GLU A 110 -16.77 10.64 -2.45
N ILE A 111 -16.48 11.37 -1.38
CA ILE A 111 -15.84 12.68 -1.44
C ILE A 111 -14.45 12.59 -0.79
N GLY A 112 -13.38 12.91 -1.56
CA GLY A 112 -12.01 12.76 -1.12
C GLY A 112 -11.50 11.34 -1.27
N PHE A 113 -11.52 10.78 -2.49
CA PHE A 113 -11.18 9.38 -2.71
C PHE A 113 -9.69 9.04 -2.51
N GLY A 114 -8.76 10.02 -2.53
CA GLY A 114 -7.34 9.78 -2.34
C GLY A 114 -6.77 8.75 -3.32
N SER A 115 -6.33 7.58 -2.83
CA SER A 115 -5.85 6.48 -3.68
C SER A 115 -6.98 5.65 -4.34
N GLY A 116 -8.24 5.99 -4.11
CA GLY A 116 -9.42 5.30 -4.65
C GLY A 116 -9.78 4.00 -3.92
N ILE A 117 -9.11 3.68 -2.82
CA ILE A 117 -9.20 2.37 -2.14
C ILE A 117 -10.63 2.04 -1.72
N LEU A 118 -11.36 2.97 -1.07
CA LEU A 118 -12.72 2.70 -0.60
C LEU A 118 -13.67 2.45 -1.78
N SER A 119 -13.67 3.34 -2.79
CA SER A 119 -14.46 3.15 -4.01
C SER A 119 -14.16 1.83 -4.70
N ILE A 120 -12.88 1.47 -4.80
CA ILE A 120 -12.45 0.23 -5.49
C ILE A 120 -12.94 -1.01 -4.74
N VAL A 121 -12.77 -1.06 -3.41
CA VAL A 121 -13.25 -2.19 -2.62
C VAL A 121 -14.78 -2.27 -2.65
N LEU A 122 -15.49 -1.14 -2.51
CA LEU A 122 -16.96 -1.11 -2.60
C LEU A 122 -17.45 -1.57 -3.97
N ALA A 123 -16.83 -1.10 -5.06
CA ALA A 123 -17.17 -1.55 -6.42
C ALA A 123 -16.98 -3.06 -6.58
N LYS A 124 -15.88 -3.59 -6.05
CA LYS A 124 -15.53 -5.02 -6.12
C LYS A 124 -16.48 -5.90 -5.30
N GLU A 125 -16.83 -5.48 -4.09
CA GLU A 125 -17.69 -6.23 -3.17
C GLU A 125 -19.17 -6.17 -3.55
N LEU A 126 -19.63 -5.03 -4.07
CA LEU A 126 -21.06 -4.79 -4.30
C LEU A 126 -21.47 -4.89 -5.78
N GLY A 127 -20.54 -4.75 -6.71
CA GLY A 127 -20.85 -4.64 -8.16
C GLY A 127 -21.65 -3.39 -8.52
N LEU A 128 -21.68 -2.37 -7.66
CA LEU A 128 -22.42 -1.13 -7.87
C LEU A 128 -21.58 -0.08 -8.57
N LYS A 129 -22.25 0.80 -9.31
CA LYS A 129 -21.61 2.02 -9.82
C LYS A 129 -21.34 3.00 -8.70
N ILE A 130 -20.13 3.56 -8.69
CA ILE A 130 -19.67 4.53 -7.69
C ILE A 130 -19.26 5.80 -8.42
N THR A 131 -19.66 6.94 -7.88
CA THR A 131 -19.11 8.25 -8.25
C THR A 131 -18.16 8.68 -7.14
N ALA A 132 -16.95 9.08 -7.49
CA ALA A 132 -15.95 9.51 -6.51
C ALA A 132 -15.30 10.81 -6.96
N CYS A 133 -15.14 11.79 -6.06
CA CYS A 133 -14.50 13.06 -6.39
C CYS A 133 -13.35 13.38 -5.43
N ASP A 134 -12.32 14.03 -5.96
CA ASP A 134 -11.18 14.55 -5.19
C ASP A 134 -10.68 15.83 -5.86
N ILE A 135 -10.05 16.71 -5.10
CA ILE A 135 -9.46 17.97 -5.61
C ILE A 135 -8.01 17.79 -6.09
N ASN A 136 -7.39 16.66 -5.82
CA ASN A 136 -5.98 16.41 -6.10
C ASN A 136 -5.81 15.63 -7.41
N PRO A 137 -5.24 16.23 -8.48
CA PRO A 137 -5.04 15.52 -9.75
C PRO A 137 -4.13 14.28 -9.63
N LYS A 138 -3.16 14.29 -8.69
CA LYS A 138 -2.33 13.10 -8.44
C LYS A 138 -3.13 11.95 -7.82
N ALA A 139 -4.17 12.26 -7.04
CA ALA A 139 -5.09 11.26 -6.52
C ALA A 139 -5.88 10.61 -7.65
N LEU A 140 -6.35 11.40 -8.61
CA LEU A 140 -7.05 10.88 -9.78
C LEU A 140 -6.21 9.90 -10.60
N GLU A 141 -4.96 10.27 -10.91
CA GLU A 141 -4.04 9.39 -11.64
C GLU A 141 -3.84 8.06 -10.89
N LEU A 142 -3.57 8.12 -9.59
CA LEU A 142 -3.34 6.94 -8.76
C LEU A 142 -4.60 6.08 -8.61
N ALA A 143 -5.77 6.69 -8.41
CA ALA A 143 -7.04 5.98 -8.28
C ALA A 143 -7.41 5.23 -9.57
N LEU A 144 -7.17 5.84 -10.74
CA LEU A 144 -7.35 5.18 -12.04
C LEU A 144 -6.40 3.98 -12.19
N GLU A 145 -5.12 4.14 -11.85
CA GLU A 145 -4.17 3.01 -11.86
C GLU A 145 -4.61 1.86 -10.94
N ASN A 146 -5.10 2.17 -9.75
CA ASN A 146 -5.59 1.18 -8.79
C ASN A 146 -6.88 0.51 -9.27
N ALA A 147 -7.83 1.27 -9.84
CA ALA A 147 -9.08 0.71 -10.36
C ALA A 147 -8.83 -0.26 -11.51
N GLN A 148 -7.89 0.05 -12.42
CA GLN A 148 -7.44 -0.85 -13.47
C GLN A 148 -6.75 -2.10 -12.93
N LEU A 149 -5.87 -1.95 -11.92
CA LEU A 149 -5.20 -3.07 -11.25
C LEU A 149 -6.23 -4.08 -10.70
N HIS A 150 -7.31 -3.58 -10.12
CA HIS A 150 -8.39 -4.38 -9.55
C HIS A 150 -9.55 -4.70 -10.51
N LYS A 151 -9.47 -4.24 -11.77
CA LYS A 151 -10.44 -4.52 -12.85
C LYS A 151 -11.86 -4.02 -12.55
N VAL A 152 -11.98 -2.88 -11.89
CA VAL A 152 -13.26 -2.23 -11.53
C VAL A 152 -13.38 -0.80 -12.07
N ASP A 153 -12.47 -0.38 -12.93
CA ASP A 153 -12.44 0.94 -13.57
C ASP A 153 -13.76 1.27 -14.30
N HIS A 154 -14.42 0.28 -14.87
CA HIS A 154 -15.72 0.42 -15.54
C HIS A 154 -16.91 0.66 -14.59
N LEU A 155 -16.73 0.48 -13.28
CA LEU A 155 -17.73 0.70 -12.24
C LEU A 155 -17.57 2.04 -11.51
N ILE A 156 -16.46 2.75 -11.70
CA ILE A 156 -16.15 3.95 -10.91
C ILE A 156 -15.98 5.16 -11.83
N ASP A 157 -16.76 6.20 -11.57
CA ASP A 157 -16.66 7.51 -12.23
C ASP A 157 -15.87 8.46 -11.32
N PHE A 158 -14.54 8.53 -11.54
CA PHE A 158 -13.65 9.43 -10.82
C PHE A 158 -13.69 10.84 -11.43
N LYS A 159 -13.86 11.87 -10.59
CA LYS A 159 -13.94 13.29 -10.95
C LYS A 159 -12.99 14.15 -10.12
N LEU A 160 -12.46 15.21 -10.74
CA LEU A 160 -11.77 16.30 -10.06
C LEU A 160 -12.76 17.35 -9.60
#